data_ec165458938d0b9717f778f0190e2381
#
_entry.id   ec165458938d0b9717f778f0190e2381
#
_cell.length_a   1.000
_cell.length_b   1.000
_cell.length_c   1.000
_cell.angle_alpha   90.00
_cell.angle_beta   90.00
_cell.angle_gamma   90.00
#
_symmetry.space_group_name_H-M   'P 1'
#
loop_
_entity.id
_entity.type
_entity.pdbx_description
1 polymer ?
#
loop_
_entity_poly.entity_id
_entity_poly.type
_entity_poly.pdbx_seq_one_letter_code
_entity_poly.pdbx_strand_id
1 'polypeptide(L)'
;MVEAEFGLMHITGERHGPPVKVGVAVTDLTTGLYASNSIMAALIARARTGTGQHLDVALSDCQLATLANIASSVLISGQRDNGRHGTAHRGFFV
;
A
#
# COMPACT_ATOMS: atom_id res chain seq x y z
N MET A 1 -12.60 4.21 -4.31
CA MET A 1 -12.68 2.86 -4.93
C MET A 1 -11.48 2.00 -4.54
N VAL A 2 -10.27 2.33 -4.95
CA VAL A 2 -9.08 1.50 -4.69
C VAL A 2 -8.84 1.17 -3.22
N GLU A 3 -8.99 2.13 -2.30
CA GLU A 3 -8.88 1.87 -0.86
C GLU A 3 -9.90 0.85 -0.33
N ALA A 4 -11.08 0.79 -0.94
CA ALA A 4 -12.12 -0.16 -0.57
C ALA A 4 -11.81 -1.57 -1.10
N GLU A 5 -11.35 -1.67 -2.34
CA GLU A 5 -11.08 -2.95 -3.02
C GLU A 5 -9.82 -3.63 -2.46
N PHE A 6 -8.80 -2.86 -2.12
CA PHE A 6 -7.49 -3.38 -1.71
C PHE A 6 -7.21 -3.26 -0.20
N GLY A 7 -8.25 -3.14 0.60
CA GLY A 7 -8.23 -3.41 2.03
C GLY A 7 -7.84 -2.27 2.96
N LEU A 8 -7.41 -1.10 2.47
CA LEU A 8 -7.01 0.00 3.35
C LEU A 8 -8.18 0.52 4.20
N MET A 9 -9.37 0.65 3.62
CA MET A 9 -10.56 1.03 4.38
C MET A 9 -10.97 -0.02 5.41
N HIS A 10 -10.73 -1.30 5.12
CA HIS A 10 -11.06 -2.38 6.05
C HIS A 10 -10.28 -2.28 7.36
N ILE A 11 -9.03 -1.84 7.30
CA ILE A 11 -8.15 -1.73 8.47
C ILE A 11 -8.15 -0.34 9.12
N THR A 12 -8.84 0.64 8.53
CA THR A 12 -8.85 2.04 8.96
C THR A 12 -10.14 2.39 9.69
N GLY A 13 -10.03 2.95 10.89
CA GLY A 13 -11.15 3.40 11.71
C GLY A 13 -11.19 2.77 13.10
N GLU A 14 -12.21 3.11 13.87
CA GLU A 14 -12.46 2.58 15.20
C GLU A 14 -12.74 1.07 15.17
N ARG A 15 -12.36 0.37 16.25
CA ARG A 15 -12.44 -1.11 16.33
C ARG A 15 -13.82 -1.67 15.99
N HIS A 16 -14.88 -1.02 16.46
CA HIS A 16 -16.25 -1.45 16.26
C HIS A 16 -17.05 -0.52 15.35
N GLY A 17 -16.36 0.42 14.70
CA GLY A 17 -16.96 1.37 13.76
C GLY A 17 -16.99 0.85 12.32
N PRO A 18 -17.59 1.63 11.40
CA PRO A 18 -17.58 1.31 9.98
C PRO A 18 -16.17 1.48 9.37
N PRO A 19 -15.91 0.86 8.22
CA PRO A 19 -14.71 1.15 7.44
C PRO A 19 -14.70 2.64 7.01
N VAL A 20 -13.55 3.29 7.16
CA VAL A 20 -13.39 4.69 6.74
C VAL A 20 -12.20 4.83 5.82
N LYS A 21 -12.29 5.77 4.87
CA LYS A 21 -11.16 6.09 4.00
C LYS A 21 -10.15 6.96 4.75
N VAL A 22 -8.91 6.92 4.30
CA VAL A 22 -7.90 7.89 4.74
C VAL A 22 -8.30 9.30 4.25
N GLY A 23 -8.08 10.32 5.07
CA GLY A 23 -8.53 11.68 4.82
C GLY A 23 -7.90 12.38 3.61
N VAL A 24 -6.75 11.90 3.15
CA VAL A 24 -6.07 12.40 1.95
C VAL A 24 -6.07 11.33 0.85
N ALA A 25 -5.77 11.71 -0.38
CA ALA A 25 -5.64 10.78 -1.51
C ALA A 25 -4.32 9.99 -1.42
N VAL A 26 -4.18 9.18 -0.35
CA VAL A 26 -2.94 8.47 -0.02
C VAL A 26 -2.49 7.51 -1.11
N THR A 27 -3.43 6.84 -1.77
CA THR A 27 -3.13 5.92 -2.87
C THR A 27 -2.51 6.65 -4.05
N ASP A 28 -3.06 7.82 -4.44
CA ASP A 28 -2.52 8.63 -5.53
C ASP A 28 -1.12 9.15 -5.20
N LEU A 29 -0.94 9.68 -4.00
CA LEU A 29 0.36 10.16 -3.52
C LEU A 29 1.42 9.05 -3.51
N THR A 30 1.07 7.89 -2.98
CA THR A 30 1.98 6.75 -2.92
C THR A 30 2.32 6.23 -4.32
N THR A 31 1.33 6.15 -5.21
CA THR A 31 1.55 5.75 -6.60
C THR A 31 2.48 6.72 -7.31
N GLY A 32 2.33 8.03 -7.08
CA GLY A 32 3.23 9.06 -7.60
C GLY A 32 4.68 8.86 -7.12
N LEU A 33 4.87 8.51 -5.84
CA LEU A 33 6.19 8.20 -5.29
C LEU A 33 6.79 6.93 -5.91
N TYR A 34 6.01 5.86 -6.06
CA TYR A 34 6.47 4.64 -6.74
C TYR A 34 6.85 4.92 -8.20
N ALA A 35 6.02 5.70 -8.91
CA ALA A 35 6.32 6.08 -10.29
C ALA A 35 7.63 6.88 -10.39
N SER A 36 7.81 7.88 -9.53
CA SER A 36 9.03 8.69 -9.47
C SER A 36 10.27 7.83 -9.21
N ASN A 37 10.22 6.94 -8.22
CA ASN A 37 11.32 6.04 -7.90
C ASN A 37 11.63 5.09 -9.07
N SER A 38 10.61 4.55 -9.73
CA SER A 38 10.77 3.65 -10.87
C SER A 38 11.40 4.37 -12.06
N ILE A 39 11.01 5.61 -12.33
CA ILE A 39 11.58 6.44 -13.40
C ILE A 39 13.07 6.70 -13.11
N MET A 40 13.42 7.09 -11.89
CA MET A 40 14.82 7.32 -11.51
C MET A 40 15.66 6.04 -11.65
N ALA A 41 15.15 4.91 -11.19
CA ALA A 41 15.83 3.61 -11.33
C ALA A 41 16.03 3.24 -12.81
N ALA A 42 15.03 3.45 -13.65
CA ALA A 42 15.10 3.19 -15.08
C ALA A 42 16.11 4.10 -15.79
N LEU A 43 16.22 5.37 -15.39
CA LEU A 43 17.21 6.30 -15.92
C LEU A 43 18.64 5.89 -15.54
N ILE A 44 18.85 5.44 -14.30
CA ILE A 44 20.15 4.93 -13.85
C ILE A 44 20.52 3.66 -14.64
N ALA A 45 19.58 2.73 -14.80
CA ALA A 45 19.78 1.54 -15.60
C ALA A 45 20.14 1.87 -17.05
N ARG A 46 19.38 2.80 -17.66
CA ARG A 46 19.64 3.26 -19.04
C ARG A 46 21.02 3.86 -19.20
N ALA A 47 21.51 4.62 -18.23
CA ALA A 47 22.87 5.18 -18.26
C ALA A 47 23.97 4.11 -18.31
N ARG A 48 23.69 2.92 -17.74
CA ARG A 48 24.63 1.79 -17.76
C ARG A 48 24.49 0.89 -18.98
N THR A 49 23.24 0.64 -19.42
CA THR A 49 22.93 -0.35 -20.47
C THR A 49 22.74 0.27 -21.85
N GLY A 50 22.48 1.57 -21.93
CA GLY A 50 22.11 2.26 -23.16
C GLY A 50 20.65 2.01 -23.63
N THR A 51 19.88 1.18 -22.88
CA THR A 51 18.54 0.74 -23.29
C THR A 51 17.48 1.29 -22.32
N GLY A 52 16.41 1.86 -22.88
CA GLY A 52 15.23 2.25 -22.12
C GLY A 52 14.32 1.05 -21.79
N GLN A 53 13.30 1.27 -20.95
CA GLN A 53 12.34 0.25 -20.59
C GLN A 53 10.95 0.85 -20.39
N HIS A 54 9.94 0.03 -20.56
CA HIS A 54 8.56 0.36 -20.20
C HIS A 54 8.37 0.19 -18.70
N LEU A 55 7.66 1.12 -18.06
CA LEU A 55 7.30 1.07 -16.65
C LEU A 55 5.78 1.01 -16.53
N ASP A 56 5.28 0.01 -15.82
CA ASP A 56 3.89 -0.11 -15.46
C ASP A 56 3.74 0.08 -13.94
N VAL A 57 2.97 1.08 -13.53
CA VAL A 57 2.74 1.44 -12.13
C VAL A 57 1.24 1.60 -11.91
N ALA A 58 0.62 0.62 -11.28
CA ALA A 58 -0.81 0.62 -11.02
C ALA A 58 -1.15 1.14 -9.61
N LEU A 59 -2.25 1.88 -9.49
CA LEU A 59 -2.80 2.33 -8.20
C LEU A 59 -3.08 1.16 -7.25
N SER A 60 -3.62 0.06 -7.78
CA SER A 60 -3.94 -1.16 -7.03
C SER A 60 -2.72 -1.78 -6.37
N ASP A 61 -1.64 -1.93 -7.12
CA ASP A 61 -0.40 -2.55 -6.65
C ASP A 61 0.26 -1.69 -5.57
N CYS A 62 0.29 -0.37 -5.79
CA CYS A 62 0.81 0.59 -4.81
C CYS A 62 -0.05 0.60 -3.54
N GLN A 63 -1.38 0.52 -3.67
CA GLN A 63 -2.29 0.43 -2.53
C GLN A 63 -2.04 -0.85 -1.73
N LEU A 64 -1.89 -2.00 -2.39
CA LEU A 64 -1.59 -3.26 -1.71
C LEU A 64 -0.25 -3.18 -0.97
N ALA A 65 0.76 -2.56 -1.56
CA ALA A 65 2.07 -2.36 -0.92
C ALA A 65 1.98 -1.48 0.34
N THR A 66 1.06 -0.52 0.39
CA THR A 66 0.86 0.34 1.59
C THR A 66 0.32 -0.42 2.80
N LEU A 67 -0.27 -1.59 2.63
CA LEU A 67 -0.68 -2.44 3.76
C LEU A 67 0.50 -3.02 4.54
N ALA A 68 1.69 -3.01 3.95
CA ALA A 68 2.98 -3.36 4.57
C ALA A 68 2.91 -4.67 5.39
N ASN A 69 3.24 -4.60 6.67
CA ASN A 69 3.26 -5.76 7.56
C ASN A 69 1.89 -6.41 7.77
N ILE A 70 0.79 -5.70 7.59
CA ILE A 70 -0.57 -6.24 7.74
C ILE A 70 -0.85 -7.25 6.64
N ALA A 71 -0.59 -6.89 5.38
CA ALA A 71 -0.74 -7.81 4.26
C ALA A 71 0.21 -9.02 4.40
N SER A 72 1.47 -8.78 4.76
CA SER A 72 2.45 -9.84 4.98
C SER A 72 2.02 -10.80 6.09
N SER A 73 1.46 -10.30 7.18
CA SER A 73 0.95 -11.12 8.27
C SER A 73 -0.18 -12.06 7.81
N VAL A 74 -1.12 -11.55 7.03
CA VAL A 74 -2.22 -12.36 6.48
C VAL A 74 -1.70 -13.41 5.49
N LEU A 75 -0.79 -13.03 4.60
CA LEU A 75 -0.23 -13.93 3.60
C LEU A 75 0.60 -15.08 4.22
N ILE A 76 1.34 -14.80 5.29
CA ILE A 76 2.19 -15.79 5.95
C ILE A 76 1.37 -16.69 6.89
N SER A 77 0.47 -16.11 7.69
CA SER A 77 -0.30 -16.85 8.68
C SER A 77 -1.51 -17.59 8.10
N GLY A 78 -2.03 -17.15 6.96
CA GLY A 78 -3.29 -17.61 6.38
C GLY A 78 -4.52 -17.21 7.21
N GLN A 79 -4.35 -16.46 8.29
CA GLN A 79 -5.45 -16.02 9.14
C GLN A 79 -6.04 -14.70 8.60
N ARG A 80 -7.37 -14.63 8.61
CA ARG A 80 -8.05 -13.39 8.27
C ARG A 80 -7.75 -12.33 9.32
N ASP A 81 -7.50 -11.15 8.84
CA ASP A 81 -7.34 -9.99 9.69
C ASP A 81 -8.65 -9.68 10.45
N ASN A 82 -8.52 -9.34 11.73
CA ASN A 82 -9.65 -9.02 12.60
C ASN A 82 -10.21 -7.59 12.40
N GLY A 83 -9.82 -6.91 11.34
CA GLY A 83 -10.34 -5.59 10.97
C GLY A 83 -9.62 -4.42 11.64
N ARG A 84 -10.36 -3.44 12.09
CA ARG A 84 -9.84 -2.16 12.58
C ARG A 84 -9.40 -2.20 14.02
N HIS A 85 -8.38 -1.42 14.35
CA HIS A 85 -7.79 -1.32 15.70
C HIS A 85 -7.84 0.09 16.30
N GLY A 86 -8.52 1.04 15.66
CA GLY A 86 -8.47 2.45 16.07
C GLY A 86 -7.04 2.98 16.00
N THR A 87 -6.58 3.59 17.08
CA THR A 87 -5.21 4.13 17.18
C THR A 87 -4.18 3.10 17.65
N ALA A 88 -4.59 1.88 18.02
CA ALA A 88 -3.67 0.84 18.45
C ALA A 88 -2.86 0.30 17.28
N HIS A 89 -1.54 0.15 17.48
CA HIS A 89 -0.66 -0.42 16.46
C HIS A 89 -0.71 -1.94 16.48
N ARG A 90 -0.83 -2.56 15.30
CA ARG A 90 -0.78 -4.01 15.16
C ARG A 90 0.65 -4.51 15.36
N GLY A 91 0.80 -5.53 16.19
CA GLY A 91 2.09 -6.16 16.44
C GLY A 91 2.89 -5.56 17.58
N PHE A 92 2.40 -4.49 18.21
CA PHE A 92 2.95 -4.00 19.48
C PHE A 92 1.92 -4.19 20.57
N PHE A 93 2.29 -4.92 21.60
CA PHE A 93 1.52 -4.99 22.84
C PHE A 93 1.67 -3.65 23.57
N VAL A 94 0.60 -2.93 23.68
CA VAL A 94 0.48 -1.78 24.56
C VAL A 94 -0.43 -2.15 25.70
#